data_b2a044b4533d7307f710a8b40730368f
#
_entry.id   b2a044b4533d7307f710a8b40730368f
#
_cell.length_a   1.000
_cell.length_b   1.000
_cell.length_c   1.000
_cell.angle_alpha   90.00
_cell.angle_beta   90.00
_cell.angle_gamma   90.00
#
_symmetry.space_group_name_H-M   'P 1'
#
loop_
_entity.id
_entity.type
_entity.pdbx_description
1 polymer ?
#
loop_
_entity_poly.entity_id
_entity_poly.type
_entity_poly.pdbx_seq_one_letter_code
_entity_poly.pdbx_strand_id
1 'polypeptide(L)'
;GAIPLVPETSMVDDCGRFRATNMMRAPLGFIAIVVDDAVGIMPAEAHVVTGVAYTNELASQSTDVRAFATRRSTEQLWSMGAGLTGQSFAQRGVLLKVFVHQGEPVAGVTVRRNDASVPADDYYFADAGRTRRLVDPVRSATGPNGSVLVLNSPSPTDHGGAGSEPAGCQWPRNLGASIPGVVSIDVVEPETPAGAACP
;
A
#
# COMPACT_ATOMS: atom_id res chain seq x y z
N GLY A 1 23.39 -3.76 13.41
CA GLY A 1 22.58 -4.16 14.55
C GLY A 1 21.13 -3.89 14.26
N ALA A 2 20.25 -4.86 14.56
CA ALA A 2 18.82 -4.63 14.44
C ALA A 2 18.41 -3.57 15.46
N ILE A 3 17.69 -2.56 15.03
CA ILE A 3 17.09 -1.56 15.91
C ILE A 3 15.89 -2.25 16.55
N PRO A 4 15.80 -2.34 17.89
CA PRO A 4 14.63 -2.90 18.52
C PRO A 4 13.45 -1.99 18.24
N LEU A 5 12.53 -2.44 17.40
CA LEU A 5 11.20 -1.85 17.28
C LEU A 5 10.47 -2.21 18.59
N VAL A 6 10.11 -1.23 19.37
CA VAL A 6 9.19 -1.41 20.49
C VAL A 6 7.79 -1.21 19.92
N PRO A 7 7.04 -2.30 19.64
CA PRO A 7 5.69 -2.15 19.13
C PRO A 7 4.77 -1.66 20.24
N GLU A 8 4.03 -0.60 20.00
CA GLU A 8 2.88 -0.24 20.80
C GLU A 8 1.66 -0.93 20.18
N THR A 9 0.92 -1.66 21.00
CA THR A 9 -0.33 -2.30 20.58
C THR A 9 -1.50 -1.45 21.01
N SER A 10 -2.35 -1.08 20.06
CA SER A 10 -3.58 -0.34 20.29
C SER A 10 -4.77 -1.13 19.76
N MET A 11 -5.85 -1.17 20.54
CA MET A 11 -7.10 -1.75 20.09
C MET A 11 -7.88 -0.73 19.25
N VAL A 12 -8.58 -1.23 18.25
CA VAL A 12 -9.51 -0.44 17.43
C VAL A 12 -10.86 -0.44 18.14
N ASP A 13 -11.45 0.73 18.34
CA ASP A 13 -12.79 0.86 18.92
C ASP A 13 -13.91 0.50 17.92
N ASP A 14 -15.18 0.48 18.41
CA ASP A 14 -16.35 0.15 17.59
C ASP A 14 -16.59 1.14 16.43
N CYS A 15 -15.95 2.30 16.47
CA CYS A 15 -15.97 3.30 15.39
C CYS A 15 -14.79 3.18 14.42
N GLY A 16 -13.96 2.16 14.57
CA GLY A 16 -12.76 1.96 13.73
C GLY A 16 -11.61 2.90 14.07
N ARG A 17 -11.60 3.52 15.27
CA ARG A 17 -10.55 4.44 15.70
C ARG A 17 -9.54 3.73 16.58
N PHE A 18 -8.30 4.13 16.47
CA PHE A 18 -7.22 3.70 17.35
C PHE A 18 -6.44 4.91 17.86
N ARG A 19 -5.76 4.73 18.97
CA ARG A 19 -4.90 5.75 19.56
C ARG A 19 -3.58 5.11 19.96
N ALA A 20 -2.50 5.60 19.38
CA ALA A 20 -1.16 5.30 19.82
C ALA A 20 -0.63 6.49 20.63
N THR A 21 0.00 6.19 21.77
CA THR A 21 0.61 7.19 22.65
C THR A 21 2.07 6.84 22.82
N ASN A 22 2.93 7.85 22.98
CA ASN A 22 4.36 7.65 23.19
C ASN A 22 5.12 6.97 22.02
N MET A 23 4.63 7.12 20.79
CA MET A 23 5.35 6.66 19.61
C MET A 23 6.67 7.40 19.50
N MET A 24 7.77 6.72 19.85
CA MET A 24 9.11 7.25 19.58
C MET A 24 9.43 7.06 18.10
N ARG A 25 9.88 8.12 17.46
CA ARG A 25 10.44 8.02 16.09
C ARG A 25 11.57 7.00 16.10
N ALA A 26 11.42 5.98 15.27
CA ALA A 26 12.56 5.12 14.99
C ALA A 26 13.67 5.96 14.35
N PRO A 27 14.94 5.63 14.57
CA PRO A 27 16.06 6.32 13.91
C PRO A 27 15.99 6.32 12.38
N LEU A 28 15.12 5.47 11.81
CA LEU A 28 14.87 5.35 10.36
C LEU A 28 13.90 6.39 9.80
N GLY A 29 13.29 7.23 10.63
CA GLY A 29 12.45 8.34 10.17
C GLY A 29 11.06 7.95 9.65
N PHE A 30 10.59 6.72 9.86
CA PHE A 30 9.23 6.33 9.50
C PHE A 30 8.50 5.66 10.67
N ILE A 31 7.16 5.70 10.61
CA ILE A 31 6.27 4.95 11.50
C ILE A 31 5.52 3.95 10.65
N ALA A 32 5.54 2.67 11.04
CA ALA A 32 4.75 1.63 10.43
C ALA A 32 3.54 1.30 11.32
N ILE A 33 2.37 1.22 10.72
CA ILE A 33 1.15 0.74 11.38
C ILE A 33 0.80 -0.60 10.77
N VAL A 34 0.67 -1.62 11.61
CA VAL A 34 0.35 -2.97 11.18
C VAL A 34 -0.99 -3.36 11.79
N VAL A 35 -1.90 -3.82 10.95
CA VAL A 35 -3.16 -4.43 11.35
C VAL A 35 -2.98 -5.93 11.27
N ASP A 36 -3.19 -6.61 12.40
CA ASP A 36 -3.07 -8.06 12.52
C ASP A 36 -4.21 -8.56 13.42
N ASP A 37 -5.05 -9.41 12.87
CA ASP A 37 -6.13 -10.08 13.59
C ASP A 37 -5.60 -11.36 14.27
N ALA A 38 -4.67 -11.23 15.15
CA ALA A 38 -3.86 -12.34 15.66
C ALA A 38 -4.66 -13.48 16.31
N VAL A 39 -5.94 -13.34 16.65
CA VAL A 39 -6.67 -14.38 17.40
C VAL A 39 -8.17 -14.40 17.12
N GLY A 40 -8.66 -15.55 16.67
CA GLY A 40 -10.00 -16.04 17.05
C GLY A 40 -11.19 -15.64 16.17
N ILE A 41 -11.01 -14.92 15.11
CA ILE A 41 -12.07 -14.56 14.17
C ILE A 41 -12.24 -15.69 13.15
N MET A 42 -13.47 -15.94 12.72
CA MET A 42 -13.79 -16.99 11.74
C MET A 42 -12.85 -16.94 10.54
N PRO A 43 -12.26 -18.07 10.11
CA PRO A 43 -11.23 -18.09 9.07
C PRO A 43 -11.60 -17.41 7.75
N ALA A 44 -12.88 -17.34 7.42
CA ALA A 44 -13.39 -16.72 6.20
C ALA A 44 -13.37 -15.17 6.24
N GLU A 45 -13.33 -14.57 7.42
CA GLU A 45 -13.35 -13.11 7.60
C GLU A 45 -12.05 -12.55 8.15
N ALA A 46 -11.08 -13.41 8.47
CA ALA A 46 -9.78 -12.98 8.97
C ALA A 46 -9.09 -12.06 7.96
N HIS A 47 -8.38 -11.09 8.49
CA HIS A 47 -7.51 -10.24 7.70
C HIS A 47 -6.14 -10.91 7.50
N VAL A 48 -5.48 -10.59 6.42
CA VAL A 48 -4.04 -10.84 6.27
C VAL A 48 -3.29 -9.71 6.96
N VAL A 49 -2.11 -9.99 7.45
CA VAL A 49 -1.25 -8.96 8.06
C VAL A 49 -1.08 -7.83 7.04
N THR A 50 -1.54 -6.65 7.39
CA THR A 50 -1.54 -5.49 6.49
C THR A 50 -0.79 -4.35 7.15
N GLY A 51 0.21 -3.80 6.47
CA GLY A 51 1.05 -2.74 6.98
C GLY A 51 1.04 -1.51 6.08
N VAL A 52 1.10 -0.33 6.70
CA VAL A 52 1.34 0.94 6.02
C VAL A 52 2.50 1.66 6.70
N ALA A 53 3.41 2.19 5.91
CA ALA A 53 4.51 3.01 6.41
C ALA A 53 4.27 4.48 6.07
N TYR A 54 4.41 5.33 7.06
CA TYR A 54 4.37 6.79 6.92
C TYR A 54 5.79 7.32 6.97
N THR A 55 6.29 7.81 5.86
CA THR A 55 7.63 8.39 5.73
C THR A 55 7.67 9.86 6.05
N ASN A 56 6.52 10.54 5.95
CA ASN A 56 6.41 11.96 6.25
C ASN A 56 6.35 12.18 7.76
N GLU A 57 6.74 13.39 8.16
CA GLU A 57 6.65 13.82 9.56
C GLU A 57 5.20 13.77 10.04
N LEU A 58 4.85 12.73 10.79
CA LEU A 58 3.65 12.79 11.59
C LEU A 58 3.89 13.85 12.67
N ALA A 59 3.09 14.90 12.67
CA ALA A 59 3.09 15.88 13.74
C ALA A 59 2.79 15.19 15.07
N SER A 60 3.27 15.74 16.18
CA SER A 60 3.12 15.15 17.53
C SER A 60 1.67 14.93 17.98
N GLN A 61 0.68 15.30 17.18
CA GLN A 61 -0.75 15.07 17.40
C GLN A 61 -1.46 14.89 16.06
N SER A 62 -0.98 13.96 15.23
CA SER A 62 -1.66 13.65 13.97
C SER A 62 -2.99 12.97 14.22
N THR A 63 -4.06 13.53 13.67
CA THR A 63 -5.43 13.03 13.82
C THR A 63 -5.92 12.25 12.59
N ASP A 64 -5.17 12.26 11.48
CA ASP A 64 -5.57 11.65 10.20
C ASP A 64 -4.67 10.49 9.77
N VAL A 65 -4.12 9.78 10.74
CA VAL A 65 -3.34 8.58 10.44
C VAL A 65 -4.29 7.43 10.17
N ARG A 66 -4.14 6.77 9.01
CA ARG A 66 -5.01 5.68 8.60
C ARG A 66 -4.29 4.35 8.70
N ALA A 67 -4.94 3.38 9.35
CA ALA A 67 -4.59 1.98 9.24
C ALA A 67 -5.45 1.32 8.15
N PHE A 68 -4.90 0.32 7.49
CA PHE A 68 -5.60 -0.43 6.46
C PHE A 68 -5.67 -1.89 6.84
N ALA A 69 -6.76 -2.54 6.46
CA ALA A 69 -6.95 -3.96 6.67
C ALA A 69 -7.37 -4.63 5.35
N THR A 70 -6.75 -5.76 5.03
CA THR A 70 -7.07 -6.54 3.84
C THR A 70 -7.66 -7.87 4.26
N ARG A 71 -8.89 -8.15 3.84
CA ARG A 71 -9.53 -9.43 4.12
C ARG A 71 -8.84 -10.55 3.35
N ARG A 72 -8.68 -11.70 3.98
CA ARG A 72 -8.13 -12.91 3.34
C ARG A 72 -8.89 -13.31 2.08
N SER A 73 -10.22 -13.21 2.09
CA SER A 73 -11.04 -13.47 0.91
C SER A 73 -10.72 -12.53 -0.26
N THR A 74 -10.41 -11.27 0.01
CA THR A 74 -9.99 -10.31 -1.02
C THR A 74 -8.62 -10.67 -1.59
N GLU A 75 -7.67 -11.01 -0.74
CA GLU A 75 -6.32 -11.44 -1.15
C GLU A 75 -6.38 -12.72 -2.01
N GLN A 76 -7.25 -13.66 -1.67
CA GLN A 76 -7.47 -14.86 -2.47
C GLN A 76 -8.01 -14.54 -3.88
N LEU A 77 -8.94 -13.59 -4.00
CA LEU A 77 -9.42 -13.12 -5.31
C LEU A 77 -8.31 -12.51 -6.15
N TRP A 78 -7.39 -11.77 -5.54
CA TRP A 78 -6.22 -11.23 -6.24
C TRP A 78 -5.33 -12.36 -6.79
N SER A 79 -5.04 -13.35 -5.95
CA SER A 79 -4.20 -14.49 -6.33
C SER A 79 -4.81 -15.28 -7.50
N MET A 80 -6.13 -15.49 -7.47
CA MET A 80 -6.85 -16.15 -8.55
C MET A 80 -6.81 -15.33 -9.85
N GLY A 81 -7.11 -14.04 -9.76
CA GLY A 81 -7.12 -13.14 -10.92
C GLY A 81 -5.75 -12.99 -11.57
N ALA A 82 -4.68 -13.07 -10.80
CA ALA A 82 -3.31 -13.06 -11.30
C ALA A 82 -2.82 -14.43 -11.82
N GLY A 83 -3.64 -15.47 -11.75
CA GLY A 83 -3.26 -16.81 -12.19
C GLY A 83 -2.21 -17.47 -11.30
N LEU A 84 -2.07 -17.06 -10.06
CA LEU A 84 -1.11 -17.65 -9.12
C LEU A 84 -1.69 -18.93 -8.54
N THR A 85 -1.21 -20.06 -9.01
CA THR A 85 -1.62 -21.38 -8.51
C THR A 85 -0.74 -21.79 -7.34
N GLY A 86 -1.37 -22.12 -6.21
CA GLY A 86 -0.69 -22.70 -5.05
C GLY A 86 0.10 -21.73 -4.16
N GLN A 87 0.08 -20.44 -4.46
CA GLN A 87 0.68 -19.41 -3.62
C GLN A 87 -0.19 -18.17 -3.59
N SER A 88 -0.46 -17.64 -2.41
CA SER A 88 -1.18 -16.38 -2.25
C SER A 88 -0.24 -15.18 -2.42
N PHE A 89 -0.80 -14.00 -2.72
CA PHE A 89 -0.06 -12.75 -2.68
C PHE A 89 0.55 -12.50 -1.30
N ALA A 90 -0.21 -12.79 -0.24
CA ALA A 90 0.30 -12.61 1.12
C ALA A 90 1.52 -13.48 1.41
N GLN A 91 1.57 -14.73 0.91
CA GLN A 91 2.74 -15.61 1.10
C GLN A 91 3.98 -15.10 0.37
N ARG A 92 3.81 -14.52 -0.81
CA ARG A 92 4.90 -13.93 -1.61
C ARG A 92 5.29 -12.55 -1.12
N GLY A 93 4.43 -11.90 -0.36
CA GLY A 93 4.46 -10.49 -0.08
C GLY A 93 3.94 -9.67 -1.26
N VAL A 94 3.23 -8.61 -0.97
CA VAL A 94 2.73 -7.69 -1.98
C VAL A 94 2.80 -6.26 -1.46
N LEU A 95 3.13 -5.34 -2.36
CA LEU A 95 2.96 -3.92 -2.13
C LEU A 95 1.75 -3.44 -2.94
N LEU A 96 0.69 -3.02 -2.25
CA LEU A 96 -0.45 -2.35 -2.86
C LEU A 96 -0.16 -0.85 -2.92
N LYS A 97 0.09 -0.33 -4.11
CA LYS A 97 0.19 1.11 -4.32
C LYS A 97 -1.16 1.67 -4.76
N VAL A 98 -1.51 2.82 -4.20
CA VAL A 98 -2.74 3.55 -4.50
C VAL A 98 -2.36 4.97 -4.89
N PHE A 99 -2.57 5.31 -6.15
CA PHE A 99 -2.33 6.65 -6.68
C PHE A 99 -3.60 7.47 -6.54
N VAL A 100 -3.52 8.56 -5.79
CA VAL A 100 -4.65 9.46 -5.54
C VAL A 100 -4.24 10.91 -5.79
N HIS A 101 -5.21 11.73 -6.19
CA HIS A 101 -5.05 13.17 -6.26
C HIS A 101 -6.26 13.82 -5.59
N GLN A 102 -6.01 14.66 -4.61
CA GLN A 102 -7.06 15.29 -3.79
C GLN A 102 -8.03 14.24 -3.17
N GLY A 103 -7.48 13.08 -2.78
CA GLY A 103 -8.24 11.98 -2.19
C GLY A 103 -9.00 11.10 -3.17
N GLU A 104 -9.00 11.41 -4.48
CA GLU A 104 -9.64 10.60 -5.51
C GLU A 104 -8.62 9.73 -6.27
N PRO A 105 -8.98 8.49 -6.63
CA PRO A 105 -8.09 7.59 -7.37
C PRO A 105 -7.76 8.12 -8.77
N VAL A 106 -6.51 7.92 -9.20
CA VAL A 106 -6.04 8.35 -10.52
C VAL A 106 -5.80 7.15 -11.43
N ALA A 107 -6.44 7.16 -12.59
CA ALA A 107 -6.24 6.16 -13.65
C ALA A 107 -5.05 6.52 -14.56
N GLY A 108 -4.51 5.52 -15.28
CA GLY A 108 -3.46 5.74 -16.27
C GLY A 108 -2.04 5.83 -15.71
N VAL A 109 -1.83 5.54 -14.42
CA VAL A 109 -0.51 5.55 -13.80
C VAL A 109 0.12 4.16 -13.90
N THR A 110 1.36 4.08 -14.36
CA THR A 110 2.19 2.87 -14.34
C THR A 110 3.19 2.95 -13.19
N VAL A 111 3.43 1.84 -12.50
CA VAL A 111 4.47 1.77 -11.46
C VAL A 111 5.85 1.75 -12.11
N ARG A 112 6.80 2.40 -11.45
CA ARG A 112 8.22 2.31 -11.76
C ARG A 112 9.01 1.91 -10.52
N ARG A 113 9.98 1.01 -10.72
CA ARG A 113 10.92 0.56 -9.68
C ARG A 113 12.31 0.99 -10.13
N ASN A 114 12.98 1.85 -9.35
CA ASN A 114 14.26 2.42 -9.73
C ASN A 114 14.25 2.97 -11.16
N ASP A 115 13.19 3.70 -11.54
CA ASP A 115 12.93 4.26 -12.88
C ASP A 115 12.63 3.24 -14.00
N ALA A 116 12.61 1.96 -13.71
CA ALA A 116 12.26 0.92 -14.68
C ALA A 116 10.82 0.41 -14.49
N SER A 117 10.16 0.06 -15.58
CA SER A 117 8.91 -0.70 -15.55
C SER A 117 9.22 -2.19 -15.45
N VAL A 118 8.50 -2.92 -14.61
CA VAL A 118 8.61 -4.38 -14.46
C VAL A 118 7.21 -5.01 -14.61
N PRO A 119 6.64 -4.98 -15.82
CA PRO A 119 5.22 -5.33 -16.02
C PRO A 119 4.84 -6.75 -15.59
N ALA A 120 5.78 -7.68 -15.61
CA ALA A 120 5.53 -9.07 -15.22
C ALA A 120 5.17 -9.25 -13.73
N ASP A 121 5.48 -8.25 -12.91
CA ASP A 121 5.25 -8.27 -11.47
C ASP A 121 4.21 -7.23 -11.03
N ASP A 122 3.61 -6.50 -11.97
CA ASP A 122 2.65 -5.45 -11.71
C ASP A 122 1.25 -5.90 -12.15
N TYR A 123 0.31 -5.93 -11.22
CA TYR A 123 -1.06 -6.40 -11.46
C TYR A 123 -2.05 -5.28 -11.16
N TYR A 124 -2.70 -4.81 -12.20
CA TYR A 124 -3.69 -3.74 -12.11
C TYR A 124 -5.11 -4.27 -11.92
N PHE A 125 -6.04 -3.42 -11.54
CA PHE A 125 -7.41 -3.80 -11.25
C PHE A 125 -8.38 -3.36 -12.36
N ALA A 126 -9.38 -4.21 -12.62
CA ALA A 126 -10.49 -3.90 -13.51
C ALA A 126 -11.60 -3.09 -12.82
N ASP A 127 -11.69 -3.17 -11.48
CA ASP A 127 -12.77 -2.54 -10.72
C ASP A 127 -12.82 -1.03 -10.90
N ALA A 128 -14.03 -0.49 -10.80
CA ALA A 128 -14.26 0.96 -10.72
C ALA A 128 -14.27 1.45 -9.26
N GLY A 129 -14.04 2.73 -9.09
CA GLY A 129 -14.09 3.40 -7.79
C GLY A 129 -13.05 2.85 -6.80
N ARG A 130 -13.45 2.68 -5.54
CA ARG A 130 -12.56 2.24 -4.46
C ARG A 130 -12.50 0.73 -4.25
N THR A 131 -13.21 -0.03 -5.09
CA THR A 131 -13.20 -1.49 -5.03
C THR A 131 -11.90 -2.04 -5.65
N ARG A 132 -11.30 -3.04 -5.02
CA ARG A 132 -10.04 -3.68 -5.43
C ARG A 132 -10.17 -5.19 -5.30
N ARG A 133 -10.98 -5.79 -6.16
CA ARG A 133 -11.25 -7.23 -6.10
C ARG A 133 -10.82 -7.98 -7.36
N LEU A 134 -10.98 -7.35 -8.51
CA LEU A 134 -10.76 -8.01 -9.80
C LEU A 134 -9.44 -7.54 -10.41
N VAL A 135 -8.43 -8.37 -10.36
CA VAL A 135 -7.18 -8.17 -11.07
C VAL A 135 -7.41 -8.36 -12.55
N ASP A 136 -6.91 -7.45 -13.36
CA ASP A 136 -6.94 -7.50 -14.82
C ASP A 136 -5.52 -7.80 -15.35
N PRO A 137 -5.25 -9.02 -15.79
CA PRO A 137 -3.90 -9.45 -16.18
C PRO A 137 -3.39 -8.80 -17.47
N VAL A 138 -4.26 -8.14 -18.25
CA VAL A 138 -3.87 -7.49 -19.51
C VAL A 138 -3.69 -5.97 -19.37
N ARG A 139 -4.09 -5.41 -18.23
CA ARG A 139 -3.97 -3.98 -17.99
C ARG A 139 -2.53 -3.61 -17.64
N SER A 140 -2.03 -2.54 -18.22
CA SER A 140 -0.65 -2.05 -18.05
C SER A 140 -0.55 -0.75 -17.24
N ALA A 141 -1.67 -0.20 -16.75
CA ALA A 141 -1.74 1.02 -15.95
C ALA A 141 -2.92 0.97 -15.01
N THR A 142 -2.95 1.84 -14.00
CA THR A 142 -4.07 1.93 -13.05
C THR A 142 -5.39 2.18 -13.76
N GLY A 143 -6.42 1.47 -13.31
CA GLY A 143 -7.80 1.72 -13.67
C GLY A 143 -8.43 2.84 -12.84
N PRO A 144 -9.77 2.97 -12.88
CA PRO A 144 -10.49 4.00 -12.12
C PRO A 144 -10.30 3.94 -10.61
N ASN A 145 -9.79 2.84 -10.08
CA ASN A 145 -9.49 2.69 -8.64
C ASN A 145 -8.07 3.16 -8.25
N GLY A 146 -7.26 3.62 -9.20
CA GLY A 146 -5.92 4.16 -8.95
C GLY A 146 -4.90 3.16 -8.40
N SER A 147 -5.14 1.84 -8.49
CA SER A 147 -4.37 0.88 -7.70
C SER A 147 -3.64 -0.16 -8.53
N VAL A 148 -2.53 -0.65 -7.97
CA VAL A 148 -1.71 -1.72 -8.52
C VAL A 148 -1.11 -2.56 -7.40
N LEU A 149 -1.04 -3.87 -7.60
CA LEU A 149 -0.31 -4.81 -6.77
C LEU A 149 1.07 -5.04 -7.38
N VAL A 150 2.10 -4.86 -6.59
CA VAL A 150 3.51 -5.01 -6.98
C VAL A 150 4.09 -6.20 -6.24
N LEU A 151 4.56 -7.19 -6.99
CA LEU A 151 5.21 -8.40 -6.47
C LEU A 151 6.73 -8.33 -6.65
N ASN A 152 7.43 -9.27 -6.00
CA ASN A 152 8.86 -9.52 -6.19
C ASN A 152 9.72 -8.26 -6.11
N SER A 153 9.32 -7.32 -5.26
CA SER A 153 10.07 -6.10 -5.01
C SER A 153 10.93 -6.28 -3.76
N PRO A 154 12.25 -6.47 -3.91
CA PRO A 154 13.13 -6.61 -2.76
C PRO A 154 13.16 -5.32 -1.93
N SER A 155 13.43 -5.44 -0.66
CA SER A 155 13.57 -4.28 0.24
C SER A 155 15.04 -3.84 0.34
N PRO A 156 15.30 -2.53 0.37
CA PRO A 156 14.42 -1.43 -0.01
C PRO A 156 14.45 -1.18 -1.52
N THR A 157 13.32 -0.89 -2.13
CA THR A 157 13.21 -0.52 -3.54
C THR A 157 12.48 0.82 -3.66
N ASP A 158 12.99 1.69 -4.50
CA ASP A 158 12.36 2.94 -4.86
C ASP A 158 11.18 2.69 -5.80
N HIS A 159 9.98 3.10 -5.40
CA HIS A 159 8.78 2.99 -6.19
C HIS A 159 8.22 4.37 -6.52
N GLY A 160 8.13 4.67 -7.80
CA GLY A 160 7.46 5.85 -8.31
C GLY A 160 6.28 5.51 -9.21
N GLY A 161 5.71 6.51 -9.83
CA GLY A 161 4.68 6.40 -10.85
C GLY A 161 5.08 7.12 -12.13
N ALA A 162 4.49 6.69 -13.25
CA ALA A 162 4.54 7.41 -14.51
C ALA A 162 3.13 7.51 -15.06
N GLY A 163 2.67 8.73 -15.32
CA GLY A 163 1.36 9.03 -15.87
C GLY A 163 1.29 10.51 -16.24
N SER A 164 0.35 10.86 -17.09
CA SER A 164 0.17 12.23 -17.56
C SER A 164 -0.72 13.08 -16.65
N GLU A 165 -1.38 12.46 -15.72
CA GLU A 165 -2.30 13.14 -14.80
C GLU A 165 -1.76 13.09 -13.36
N PRO A 166 -1.95 14.15 -12.59
CA PRO A 166 -2.42 15.47 -13.03
C PRO A 166 -1.34 16.25 -13.81
N ALA A 167 -1.76 17.10 -14.73
CA ALA A 167 -0.85 17.84 -15.59
C ALA A 167 0.09 18.76 -14.79
N GLY A 168 1.37 18.75 -15.13
CA GLY A 168 2.40 19.57 -14.44
C GLY A 168 2.87 19.01 -13.10
N CYS A 169 2.43 17.81 -12.74
CA CYS A 169 2.80 17.12 -11.52
C CYS A 169 3.63 15.87 -11.81
N GLN A 170 4.27 15.35 -10.80
CA GLN A 170 5.02 14.10 -10.84
C GLN A 170 4.61 13.21 -9.66
N TRP A 171 4.76 11.92 -9.83
CA TRP A 171 4.55 10.96 -8.76
C TRP A 171 5.85 10.81 -7.96
N PRO A 172 5.84 11.13 -6.66
CA PRO A 172 7.03 11.01 -5.83
C PRO A 172 7.49 9.56 -5.73
N ARG A 173 8.76 9.38 -5.42
CA ARG A 173 9.35 8.08 -5.15
C ARG A 173 9.26 7.79 -3.66
N ASN A 174 8.73 6.62 -3.33
CA ASN A 174 8.66 6.12 -1.98
C ASN A 174 9.39 4.79 -1.88
N LEU A 175 10.09 4.59 -0.78
CA LEU A 175 10.66 3.29 -0.47
C LEU A 175 9.52 2.31 -0.14
N GLY A 176 9.57 1.13 -0.76
CA GLY A 176 8.59 0.08 -0.53
C GLY A 176 9.19 -1.30 -0.75
N ALA A 177 8.46 -2.32 -0.34
CA ALA A 177 8.86 -3.71 -0.51
C ALA A 177 7.67 -4.66 -0.52
N SER A 178 7.81 -5.77 -1.24
CA SER A 178 6.99 -6.96 -1.08
C SER A 178 7.58 -7.79 0.07
N ILE A 179 6.92 -7.81 1.20
CA ILE A 179 7.38 -8.53 2.40
C ILE A 179 6.56 -9.80 2.54
N PRO A 180 7.14 -11.01 2.47
CA PRO A 180 6.40 -12.26 2.65
C PRO A 180 5.54 -12.26 3.91
N GLY A 181 4.31 -12.70 3.80
CA GLY A 181 3.33 -12.71 4.89
C GLY A 181 2.63 -11.38 5.14
N VAL A 182 2.97 -10.33 4.39
CA VAL A 182 2.42 -8.98 4.60
C VAL A 182 1.86 -8.41 3.31
N VAL A 183 0.72 -7.75 3.40
CA VAL A 183 0.23 -6.79 2.40
C VAL A 183 0.69 -5.41 2.83
N SER A 184 1.73 -4.89 2.19
CA SER A 184 2.18 -3.51 2.42
C SER A 184 1.33 -2.56 1.59
N ILE A 185 0.94 -1.42 2.17
CA ILE A 185 0.14 -0.41 1.47
C ILE A 185 0.92 0.90 1.42
N ASP A 186 0.91 1.51 0.26
CA ASP A 186 1.50 2.82 0.01
C ASP A 186 0.51 3.68 -0.78
N VAL A 187 0.07 4.77 -0.17
CA VAL A 187 -0.81 5.75 -0.80
C VAL A 187 0.03 6.93 -1.26
N VAL A 188 -0.01 7.20 -2.55
CA VAL A 188 0.86 8.19 -3.19
C VAL A 188 0.01 9.31 -3.74
N GLU A 189 0.32 10.53 -3.32
CA GLU A 189 -0.20 11.76 -3.91
C GLU A 189 0.84 12.40 -4.82
N PRO A 190 0.44 13.03 -5.93
CA PRO A 190 1.37 13.68 -6.81
C PRO A 190 1.88 14.99 -6.18
N GLU A 191 3.07 15.38 -6.59
CA GLU A 191 3.70 16.62 -6.19
C GLU A 191 4.15 17.43 -7.40
N THR A 192 4.34 18.72 -7.23
CA THR A 192 5.00 19.53 -8.24
C THR A 192 6.49 19.14 -8.31
N PRO A 193 7.21 19.48 -9.39
CA PRO A 193 8.65 19.24 -9.48
C PRO A 193 9.47 19.92 -8.36
N ALA A 194 8.90 20.88 -7.67
CA ALA A 194 9.48 21.53 -6.49
C ALA A 194 9.13 20.81 -5.16
N GLY A 195 8.38 19.70 -5.20
CA GLY A 195 8.02 18.93 -4.01
C GLY A 195 6.81 19.49 -3.23
N ALA A 196 6.09 20.46 -3.78
CA ALA A 196 4.87 20.97 -3.15
C ALA A 196 3.65 20.11 -3.59
N ALA A 197 2.57 20.14 -2.78
CA ALA A 197 1.33 19.49 -3.15
C ALA A 197 0.85 19.95 -4.54
N CYS A 198 0.33 19.01 -5.30
CA CYS A 198 -0.21 19.28 -6.63
C CYS A 198 -1.58 19.95 -6.51
N PRO A 199 -1.86 21.03 -7.27
CA PRO A 199 -3.11 21.79 -7.20
C PRO A 199 -4.34 20.98 -7.65
#